data_25ee76f71b650f3773f95bf052e7b6d7
#
_entry.id   25ee76f71b650f3773f95bf052e7b6d7
#
_cell.length_a   1.000
_cell.length_b   1.000
_cell.length_c   1.000
_cell.angle_alpha   90.00
_cell.angle_beta   90.00
_cell.angle_gamma   90.00
#
_symmetry.space_group_name_H-M   'P 1'
#
loop_
_entity.id
_entity.type
_entity.pdbx_description
1 polymer ?
#
loop_
_entity_poly.entity_id
_entity_poly.type
_entity_poly.pdbx_seq_one_letter_code
_entity_poly.pdbx_strand_id
1 'polypeptide(L)'
;VKQLKCSCNKYLSIKKEYESYQNLAEKTIQNISERNIELERTLDALSSIVEISRYINLYLSDPNLIQIINDMMLGILGVTYSTIYVVENNCLSIKATNIKQNSTCFQKENLIKINNNQSFLLNSKTSIYETNEDNLGIHSLVGVPIEIADKLLGYIVLEQAHYNFFNKEHIKFLSSIANQIAVVLENSFLYKKIKKTSELDSLLEIYNRKYFFKKVDEIVKNDSTHKFAIVMIDIDNFKMINDTFGHQFGDEVLKQTTKIIANTINSKGIIARYGGEELVVFIYDGEDHVQVYKRIDIIRRKISENIVTLNEAKASVTASFGISFYPVDSIKIEEALSIADIRLYEAKHTGKNKIISRKN
;
A
#
# COMPACT_ATOMS: atom_id res chain seq x y z
N VAL A 1 -52.72 72.35 -30.89
CA VAL A 1 -53.09 71.16 -30.02
C VAL A 1 -52.68 69.83 -30.64
N LYS A 2 -52.83 69.51 -31.97
CA LYS A 2 -52.42 68.24 -32.61
C LYS A 2 -50.90 68.05 -32.61
N GLN A 3 -50.05 69.06 -32.83
CA GLN A 3 -48.62 68.98 -32.81
C GLN A 3 -48.07 68.71 -31.40
N LEU A 4 -48.63 69.26 -30.36
CA LEU A 4 -48.27 69.06 -28.96
C LEU A 4 -48.59 67.62 -28.50
N LYS A 5 -49.74 67.04 -28.93
CA LYS A 5 -50.09 65.63 -28.65
C LYS A 5 -49.15 64.67 -29.35
N CYS A 6 -48.69 64.93 -30.56
CA CYS A 6 -47.75 64.12 -31.30
C CYS A 6 -46.37 64.13 -30.65
N SER A 7 -45.85 65.23 -30.19
CA SER A 7 -44.59 65.37 -29.45
C SER A 7 -44.65 64.66 -28.08
N CYS A 8 -45.77 64.75 -27.37
CA CYS A 8 -45.95 64.06 -26.08
C CYS A 8 -45.98 62.53 -26.24
N ASN A 9 -46.64 62.01 -27.27
CA ASN A 9 -46.64 60.54 -27.53
C ASN A 9 -45.28 60.07 -27.94
N LYS A 10 -44.50 60.81 -28.70
CA LYS A 10 -43.14 60.42 -29.07
C LYS A 10 -42.19 60.46 -27.86
N TYR A 11 -42.34 61.40 -26.96
CA TYR A 11 -41.59 61.45 -25.71
C TYR A 11 -41.92 60.23 -24.81
N LEU A 12 -43.19 59.86 -24.68
CA LEU A 12 -43.63 58.71 -23.89
C LEU A 12 -43.12 57.43 -24.46
N SER A 13 -43.04 57.25 -25.79
CA SER A 13 -42.49 56.05 -26.40
C SER A 13 -40.99 55.96 -26.17
N ILE A 14 -40.23 57.02 -26.32
CA ILE A 14 -38.78 57.06 -26.05
C ILE A 14 -38.48 56.79 -24.56
N LYS A 15 -39.29 57.35 -23.67
CA LYS A 15 -39.15 57.08 -22.23
C LYS A 15 -39.39 55.64 -21.90
N LYS A 16 -40.39 54.95 -22.47
CA LYS A 16 -40.64 53.56 -22.30
C LYS A 16 -39.52 52.69 -22.86
N GLU A 17 -38.97 52.99 -24.02
CA GLU A 17 -37.82 52.36 -24.58
C GLU A 17 -36.59 52.51 -23.68
N TYR A 18 -36.31 53.67 -23.17
CA TYR A 18 -35.19 53.92 -22.24
C TYR A 18 -35.34 53.14 -20.95
N GLU A 19 -36.53 53.14 -20.34
CA GLU A 19 -36.81 52.29 -19.14
C GLU A 19 -36.65 50.81 -19.43
N SER A 20 -37.03 50.34 -20.61
CA SER A 20 -36.82 48.93 -21.05
C SER A 20 -35.33 48.60 -21.19
N TYR A 21 -34.54 49.51 -21.78
CA TYR A 21 -33.09 49.34 -21.89
C TYR A 21 -32.38 49.37 -20.52
N GLN A 22 -32.81 50.24 -19.59
CA GLN A 22 -32.29 50.26 -18.23
C GLN A 22 -32.56 48.95 -17.52
N ASN A 23 -33.79 48.44 -17.53
CA ASN A 23 -34.16 47.17 -16.91
C ASN A 23 -33.38 45.98 -17.51
N LEU A 24 -33.16 46.00 -18.84
CA LEU A 24 -32.35 44.98 -19.51
C LEU A 24 -30.89 45.05 -19.09
N ALA A 25 -30.32 46.25 -19.01
CA ALA A 25 -28.95 46.46 -18.59
C ALA A 25 -28.73 46.03 -17.12
N GLU A 26 -29.64 46.42 -16.21
CA GLU A 26 -29.57 45.98 -14.80
C GLU A 26 -29.63 44.47 -14.66
N LYS A 27 -30.56 43.82 -15.36
CA LYS A 27 -30.67 42.36 -15.36
C LYS A 27 -29.42 41.68 -15.94
N THR A 28 -28.82 42.27 -16.97
CA THR A 28 -27.59 41.78 -17.59
C THR A 28 -26.41 41.92 -16.63
N ILE A 29 -26.27 43.06 -15.95
CA ILE A 29 -25.24 43.30 -14.94
C ILE A 29 -25.37 42.30 -13.78
N GLN A 30 -26.61 42.09 -13.29
CA GLN A 30 -26.86 41.13 -12.23
C GLN A 30 -26.45 39.70 -12.66
N ASN A 31 -26.84 39.25 -13.85
CA ASN A 31 -26.46 37.96 -14.39
C ASN A 31 -24.94 37.80 -14.55
N ILE A 32 -24.25 38.85 -15.00
CA ILE A 32 -22.79 38.87 -15.12
C ILE A 32 -22.14 38.78 -13.74
N SER A 33 -22.66 39.53 -12.76
CA SER A 33 -22.15 39.49 -11.38
C SER A 33 -22.32 38.09 -10.75
N GLU A 34 -23.48 37.48 -10.91
CA GLU A 34 -23.73 36.10 -10.43
C GLU A 34 -22.78 35.09 -11.07
N ARG A 35 -22.58 35.20 -12.41
CA ARG A 35 -21.61 34.32 -13.12
C ARG A 35 -20.16 34.57 -12.70
N ASN A 36 -19.78 35.81 -12.42
CA ASN A 36 -18.42 36.10 -11.94
C ASN A 36 -18.18 35.48 -10.57
N ILE A 37 -19.12 35.56 -9.64
CA ILE A 37 -19.02 34.90 -8.33
C ILE A 37 -18.91 33.37 -8.48
N GLU A 38 -19.69 32.76 -9.38
CA GLU A 38 -19.62 31.35 -9.66
C GLU A 38 -18.26 30.94 -10.27
N LEU A 39 -17.73 31.76 -11.19
CA LEU A 39 -16.41 31.57 -11.80
C LEU A 39 -15.27 31.65 -10.76
N GLU A 40 -15.31 32.66 -9.87
CA GLU A 40 -14.33 32.80 -8.79
C GLU A 40 -14.32 31.56 -7.89
N ARG A 41 -15.48 31.10 -7.43
CA ARG A 41 -15.59 29.86 -6.64
C ARG A 41 -15.02 28.64 -7.37
N THR A 42 -15.27 28.55 -8.68
CA THR A 42 -14.76 27.44 -9.50
C THR A 42 -13.24 27.51 -9.63
N LEU A 43 -12.68 28.70 -9.80
CA LEU A 43 -11.23 28.92 -9.85
C LEU A 43 -10.55 28.58 -8.53
N ASP A 44 -11.13 28.96 -7.39
CA ASP A 44 -10.60 28.61 -6.07
C ASP A 44 -10.61 27.09 -5.83
N ALA A 45 -11.69 26.42 -6.23
CA ALA A 45 -11.78 24.97 -6.15
C ALA A 45 -10.73 24.27 -7.03
N LEU A 46 -10.54 24.73 -8.27
CA LEU A 46 -9.52 24.21 -9.19
C LEU A 46 -8.10 24.45 -8.65
N SER A 47 -7.83 25.63 -8.10
CA SER A 47 -6.54 25.94 -7.47
C SER A 47 -6.22 24.97 -6.34
N SER A 48 -7.20 24.70 -5.47
CA SER A 48 -7.07 23.76 -4.37
C SER A 48 -6.80 22.32 -4.86
N ILE A 49 -7.48 21.88 -5.94
CA ILE A 49 -7.24 20.56 -6.56
C ILE A 49 -5.81 20.49 -7.12
N VAL A 50 -5.34 21.55 -7.77
CA VAL A 50 -3.97 21.59 -8.34
C VAL A 50 -2.93 21.54 -7.22
N GLU A 51 -3.13 22.23 -6.10
CA GLU A 51 -2.23 22.16 -4.95
C GLU A 51 -2.19 20.76 -4.34
N ILE A 52 -3.34 20.13 -4.12
CA ILE A 52 -3.42 18.74 -3.64
C ILE A 52 -2.71 17.81 -4.62
N SER A 53 -2.99 17.93 -5.92
CA SER A 53 -2.37 17.10 -6.97
C SER A 53 -0.84 17.26 -7.01
N ARG A 54 -0.33 18.50 -6.88
CA ARG A 54 1.10 18.78 -6.82
C ARG A 54 1.74 18.14 -5.59
N TYR A 55 1.10 18.27 -4.43
CA TYR A 55 1.58 17.66 -3.19
C TYR A 55 1.64 16.13 -3.30
N ILE A 56 0.57 15.53 -3.81
CA ILE A 56 0.47 14.10 -4.08
C ILE A 56 1.66 13.63 -4.92
N ASN A 57 1.94 14.31 -6.05
CA ASN A 57 3.02 13.92 -6.97
C ASN A 57 4.42 14.05 -6.35
N LEU A 58 4.62 14.99 -5.44
CA LEU A 58 5.91 15.19 -4.75
C LEU A 58 6.16 14.12 -3.68
N TYR A 59 5.12 13.59 -3.04
CA TYR A 59 5.21 12.72 -1.87
C TYR A 59 4.59 11.34 -2.08
N LEU A 60 4.54 10.85 -3.32
CA LEU A 60 3.96 9.53 -3.68
C LEU A 60 4.48 8.36 -2.84
N SER A 61 5.69 8.45 -2.31
CA SER A 61 6.33 7.41 -1.50
C SER A 61 6.17 7.63 0.02
N ASP A 62 5.51 8.72 0.45
CA ASP A 62 5.34 9.00 1.87
C ASP A 62 4.25 8.09 2.47
N PRO A 63 4.55 7.32 3.52
CA PRO A 63 3.56 6.48 4.19
C PRO A 63 2.38 7.27 4.78
N ASN A 64 2.58 8.56 5.08
CA ASN A 64 1.59 9.43 5.69
C ASN A 64 0.78 10.24 4.67
N LEU A 65 1.01 10.05 3.37
CA LEU A 65 0.40 10.87 2.32
C LEU A 65 -1.13 10.94 2.44
N ILE A 66 -1.80 9.83 2.72
CA ILE A 66 -3.27 9.81 2.85
C ILE A 66 -3.73 10.62 4.07
N GLN A 67 -3.00 10.58 5.18
CA GLN A 67 -3.30 11.41 6.35
C GLN A 67 -3.15 12.89 6.02
N ILE A 68 -2.10 13.27 5.32
CA ILE A 68 -1.86 14.67 4.92
C ILE A 68 -2.97 15.17 3.98
N ILE A 69 -3.40 14.35 3.02
CA ILE A 69 -4.53 14.69 2.14
C ILE A 69 -5.81 14.89 2.98
N ASN A 70 -6.04 14.02 3.96
CA ASN A 70 -7.17 14.15 4.87
C ASN A 70 -7.15 15.48 5.65
N ASP A 71 -5.99 15.86 6.17
CA ASP A 71 -5.80 17.12 6.90
C ASP A 71 -5.94 18.35 5.99
N MET A 72 -5.48 18.26 4.74
CA MET A 72 -5.70 19.31 3.73
C MET A 72 -7.19 19.48 3.41
N MET A 73 -7.96 18.40 3.27
CA MET A 73 -9.41 18.48 3.04
C MET A 73 -10.12 19.14 4.22
N LEU A 74 -9.72 18.82 5.45
CA LEU A 74 -10.25 19.50 6.65
C LEU A 74 -10.01 21.00 6.61
N GLY A 75 -8.79 21.43 6.27
CA GLY A 75 -8.43 22.84 6.18
C GLY A 75 -9.13 23.59 5.06
N ILE A 76 -9.21 23.02 3.86
CA ILE A 76 -9.78 23.66 2.68
C ILE A 76 -11.31 23.78 2.79
N LEU A 77 -11.99 22.73 3.25
CA LEU A 77 -13.45 22.67 3.29
C LEU A 77 -14.04 23.11 4.62
N GLY A 78 -13.24 23.26 5.67
CA GLY A 78 -13.71 23.67 7.01
C GLY A 78 -14.72 22.68 7.60
N VAL A 79 -14.56 21.38 7.33
CA VAL A 79 -15.49 20.33 7.80
C VAL A 79 -15.15 19.88 9.21
N THR A 80 -16.16 19.38 9.95
CA THR A 80 -15.97 18.93 11.32
C THR A 80 -15.14 17.64 11.37
N TYR A 81 -15.50 16.65 10.54
CA TYR A 81 -14.79 15.39 10.45
C TYR A 81 -14.54 14.96 9.02
N SER A 82 -13.39 14.32 8.81
CA SER A 82 -13.00 13.71 7.54
C SER A 82 -12.42 12.34 7.79
N THR A 83 -12.86 11.36 7.01
CA THR A 83 -12.37 9.98 7.08
C THR A 83 -12.16 9.42 5.69
N ILE A 84 -10.97 8.85 5.46
CA ILE A 84 -10.63 8.12 4.25
C ILE A 84 -10.59 6.63 4.59
N TYR A 85 -11.44 5.88 3.93
CA TYR A 85 -11.47 4.41 3.98
C TYR A 85 -10.74 3.84 2.77
N VAL A 86 -10.05 2.71 2.96
CA VAL A 86 -9.37 1.95 1.89
C VAL A 86 -9.81 0.50 1.96
N VAL A 87 -9.97 -0.14 0.81
CA VAL A 87 -10.29 -1.57 0.71
C VAL A 87 -9.01 -2.38 0.91
N GLU A 88 -8.94 -3.13 2.01
CA GLU A 88 -7.87 -4.09 2.31
C GLU A 88 -8.51 -5.46 2.57
N ASN A 89 -8.06 -6.50 1.86
CA ASN A 89 -8.59 -7.88 2.00
C ASN A 89 -10.14 -7.97 1.86
N ASN A 90 -10.72 -7.25 0.89
CA ASN A 90 -12.17 -7.15 0.67
C ASN A 90 -12.96 -6.51 1.82
N CYS A 91 -12.30 -5.84 2.76
CA CYS A 91 -12.92 -5.10 3.83
C CYS A 91 -12.49 -3.63 3.77
N LEU A 92 -13.38 -2.72 4.16
CA LEU A 92 -13.05 -1.30 4.31
C LEU A 92 -12.35 -1.08 5.65
N SER A 93 -11.17 -0.50 5.61
CA SER A 93 -10.38 -0.09 6.77
C SER A 93 -10.19 1.43 6.79
N ILE A 94 -10.20 2.04 7.97
CA ILE A 94 -9.89 3.45 8.14
C ILE A 94 -8.39 3.64 7.89
N LYS A 95 -8.06 4.49 6.93
CA LYS A 95 -6.67 4.83 6.61
C LYS A 95 -6.25 6.17 7.17
N ALA A 96 -7.15 7.14 7.19
CA ALA A 96 -6.96 8.44 7.80
C ALA A 96 -8.27 8.95 8.39
N THR A 97 -8.21 9.59 9.54
CA THR A 97 -9.37 10.25 10.19
C THR A 97 -8.89 11.24 11.25
N ASN A 98 -9.69 12.28 11.50
CA ASN A 98 -9.52 13.17 12.64
C ASN A 98 -10.48 12.84 13.81
N ILE A 99 -11.27 11.77 13.69
CA ILE A 99 -12.19 11.33 14.75
C ILE A 99 -11.40 10.58 15.83
N LYS A 100 -11.58 10.94 17.08
CA LYS A 100 -10.94 10.23 18.21
C LYS A 100 -11.51 8.81 18.35
N GLN A 101 -10.64 7.84 18.65
CA GLN A 101 -10.93 6.39 18.61
C GLN A 101 -12.11 5.89 19.45
N ASN A 102 -12.69 6.70 20.34
CA ASN A 102 -13.79 6.28 21.23
C ASN A 102 -15.20 6.55 20.69
N SER A 103 -15.36 7.14 19.51
CA SER A 103 -16.68 7.40 18.91
C SER A 103 -17.12 6.23 18.02
N THR A 104 -17.75 5.23 18.64
CA THR A 104 -18.18 3.98 17.98
C THR A 104 -19.41 4.12 17.08
N CYS A 105 -20.13 5.25 17.12
CA CYS A 105 -21.38 5.44 16.36
C CYS A 105 -21.21 5.59 14.86
N PHE A 106 -20.05 6.06 14.41
CA PHE A 106 -19.77 6.35 13.01
C PHE A 106 -19.75 5.13 12.07
N GLN A 107 -19.35 3.96 12.57
CA GLN A 107 -18.96 2.83 11.71
C GLN A 107 -20.13 2.00 11.15
N LYS A 108 -21.26 1.85 11.84
CA LYS A 108 -22.28 0.86 11.44
C LYS A 108 -23.26 1.35 10.37
N GLU A 109 -23.77 2.57 10.47
CA GLU A 109 -24.81 3.07 9.55
C GLU A 109 -24.23 3.55 8.20
N ASN A 110 -22.99 4.08 8.19
CA ASN A 110 -22.33 4.52 6.97
C ASN A 110 -21.83 3.38 6.11
N LEU A 111 -21.44 2.24 6.67
CA LEU A 111 -21.05 1.05 5.94
C LEU A 111 -22.13 0.52 5.01
N ILE A 112 -23.42 0.69 5.37
CA ILE A 112 -24.56 0.27 4.52
C ILE A 112 -24.67 1.13 3.26
N LYS A 113 -24.36 2.44 3.34
CA LYS A 113 -24.39 3.36 2.19
C LYS A 113 -23.19 3.20 1.28
N ILE A 114 -22.05 2.88 1.86
CA ILE A 114 -20.80 2.58 1.16
C ILE A 114 -20.92 1.30 0.30
N ASN A 115 -21.72 0.33 0.72
CA ASN A 115 -21.89 -0.95 0.00
C ASN A 115 -22.47 -0.82 -1.43
N ASN A 116 -23.07 0.33 -1.78
CA ASN A 116 -23.63 0.55 -3.11
C ASN A 116 -22.67 1.20 -4.13
N ASN A 117 -21.41 1.44 -3.76
CA ASN A 117 -20.38 2.07 -4.61
C ASN A 117 -20.83 3.39 -5.25
N GLN A 118 -21.68 4.17 -4.59
CA GLN A 118 -22.22 5.43 -5.12
C GLN A 118 -21.89 6.61 -4.20
N SER A 119 -21.73 7.77 -4.81
CA SER A 119 -21.67 9.01 -4.04
C SER A 119 -23.01 9.27 -3.36
N PHE A 120 -22.97 9.75 -2.13
CA PHE A 120 -24.17 10.06 -1.37
C PHE A 120 -24.06 11.41 -0.67
N LEU A 121 -25.19 12.04 -0.45
CA LEU A 121 -25.34 13.30 0.27
C LEU A 121 -26.54 13.19 1.21
N LEU A 122 -26.35 13.53 2.48
CA LEU A 122 -27.37 13.56 3.49
C LEU A 122 -27.34 14.89 4.23
N ASN A 123 -28.48 15.52 4.31
CA ASN A 123 -28.72 16.72 5.14
C ASN A 123 -29.94 16.46 6.02
N SER A 124 -29.80 16.60 7.34
CA SER A 124 -30.87 16.37 8.30
C SER A 124 -30.94 17.48 9.33
N LYS A 125 -32.16 17.93 9.65
CA LYS A 125 -32.38 18.91 10.72
C LYS A 125 -32.14 18.33 12.11
N THR A 126 -32.32 17.03 12.27
CA THR A 126 -31.92 16.27 13.46
C THR A 126 -30.55 15.65 13.24
N SER A 127 -29.83 15.35 14.32
CA SER A 127 -28.53 14.66 14.18
C SER A 127 -28.66 13.36 13.41
N ILE A 128 -27.73 13.10 12.48
CA ILE A 128 -27.71 11.88 11.66
C ILE A 128 -27.34 10.66 12.52
N TYR A 129 -26.61 10.88 13.61
CA TYR A 129 -26.20 9.85 14.56
C TYR A 129 -26.79 10.12 15.93
N GLU A 130 -26.99 9.07 16.74
CA GLU A 130 -27.30 9.22 18.14
C GLU A 130 -26.14 9.94 18.86
N THR A 131 -26.42 11.05 19.50
CA THR A 131 -25.44 11.86 20.21
C THR A 131 -25.21 11.27 21.60
N ASN A 132 -23.98 10.84 21.90
CA ASN A 132 -23.48 10.69 23.26
C ASN A 132 -22.89 12.02 23.73
N GLU A 133 -22.79 12.24 25.05
CA GLU A 133 -22.42 13.53 25.69
C GLU A 133 -21.15 14.22 25.16
N ASP A 134 -20.28 13.50 24.43
CA ASP A 134 -19.00 14.00 23.89
C ASP A 134 -19.02 14.29 22.37
N ASN A 135 -20.13 14.09 21.65
CA ASN A 135 -20.15 14.23 20.18
C ASN A 135 -20.98 15.42 19.71
N LEU A 136 -20.35 16.28 18.89
CA LEU A 136 -21.06 17.28 18.10
C LEU A 136 -22.09 16.57 17.20
N GLY A 137 -23.37 16.99 17.28
CA GLY A 137 -24.39 16.45 16.40
C GLY A 137 -24.02 16.68 14.93
N ILE A 138 -24.02 15.64 14.11
CA ILE A 138 -23.76 15.74 12.67
C ILE A 138 -25.06 15.91 11.92
N HIS A 139 -25.15 16.97 11.12
CA HIS A 139 -26.36 17.36 10.39
C HIS A 139 -26.18 17.32 8.86
N SER A 140 -24.96 17.24 8.38
CA SER A 140 -24.66 17.16 6.95
C SER A 140 -23.51 16.15 6.72
N LEU A 141 -23.69 15.26 5.75
CA LEU A 141 -22.78 14.17 5.45
C LEU A 141 -22.65 14.00 3.93
N VAL A 142 -21.43 13.84 3.43
CA VAL A 142 -21.17 13.53 2.04
C VAL A 142 -20.14 12.39 1.96
N GLY A 143 -20.37 11.45 1.05
CA GLY A 143 -19.43 10.38 0.76
C GLY A 143 -19.23 10.20 -0.73
N VAL A 144 -17.99 9.97 -1.14
CA VAL A 144 -17.63 9.69 -2.53
C VAL A 144 -16.72 8.47 -2.61
N PRO A 145 -16.93 7.58 -3.61
CA PRO A 145 -16.05 6.43 -3.82
C PRO A 145 -14.68 6.89 -4.35
N ILE A 146 -13.65 6.17 -3.98
CA ILE A 146 -12.32 6.21 -4.58
C ILE A 146 -12.24 4.99 -5.48
N GLU A 147 -12.27 5.20 -6.79
CA GLU A 147 -12.32 4.09 -7.75
C GLU A 147 -11.44 4.35 -8.97
N ILE A 148 -10.98 3.29 -9.61
CA ILE A 148 -10.25 3.34 -10.87
C ILE A 148 -10.70 2.16 -11.74
N ALA A 149 -11.08 2.43 -13.01
CA ALA A 149 -11.53 1.41 -13.95
C ALA A 149 -12.58 0.44 -13.33
N ASP A 150 -13.62 1.00 -12.69
CA ASP A 150 -14.73 0.28 -12.02
C ASP A 150 -14.32 -0.54 -10.79
N LYS A 151 -13.06 -0.43 -10.36
CA LYS A 151 -12.57 -1.07 -9.15
C LYS A 151 -12.63 -0.10 -7.98
N LEU A 152 -13.43 -0.44 -6.97
CA LEU A 152 -13.48 0.31 -5.72
C LEU A 152 -12.17 0.10 -4.94
N LEU A 153 -11.50 1.21 -4.60
CA LEU A 153 -10.29 1.26 -3.79
C LEU A 153 -10.55 1.80 -2.38
N GLY A 154 -11.64 2.56 -2.20
CA GLY A 154 -11.95 3.17 -0.91
C GLY A 154 -13.11 4.14 -0.97
N TYR A 155 -13.24 4.97 0.07
CA TYR A 155 -14.22 6.05 0.20
C TYR A 155 -13.64 7.25 0.92
N ILE A 156 -14.06 8.44 0.53
CA ILE A 156 -13.91 9.67 1.30
C ILE A 156 -15.27 9.99 1.91
N VAL A 157 -15.30 10.21 3.22
CA VAL A 157 -16.51 10.61 3.95
C VAL A 157 -16.21 11.87 4.73
N LEU A 158 -17.00 12.92 4.49
CA LEU A 158 -16.92 14.18 5.22
C LEU A 158 -18.21 14.43 5.99
N GLU A 159 -18.06 14.97 7.18
CA GLU A 159 -19.16 15.21 8.10
C GLU A 159 -19.09 16.64 8.65
N GLN A 160 -20.26 17.24 8.83
CA GLN A 160 -20.38 18.62 9.29
C GLN A 160 -21.53 18.75 10.27
N ALA A 161 -21.28 19.51 11.36
CA ALA A 161 -22.28 19.83 12.36
C ALA A 161 -23.36 20.81 11.86
N HIS A 162 -23.06 21.59 10.80
CA HIS A 162 -24.02 22.54 10.25
C HIS A 162 -24.98 21.85 9.29
N TYR A 163 -26.28 22.12 9.44
CA TYR A 163 -27.33 21.63 8.55
C TYR A 163 -27.19 22.21 7.14
N ASN A 164 -27.42 21.38 6.12
CA ASN A 164 -27.40 21.75 4.70
C ASN A 164 -26.07 22.37 4.22
N PHE A 165 -24.95 21.93 4.79
CA PHE A 165 -23.62 22.41 4.45
C PHE A 165 -23.18 21.86 3.10
N PHE A 166 -23.32 20.55 2.89
CA PHE A 166 -22.92 19.93 1.64
C PHE A 166 -24.00 20.05 0.55
N ASN A 167 -23.55 20.18 -0.70
CA ASN A 167 -24.36 20.24 -1.89
C ASN A 167 -23.74 19.40 -3.03
N LYS A 168 -24.33 19.42 -4.23
CA LYS A 168 -23.84 18.66 -5.39
C LYS A 168 -22.46 19.13 -5.89
N GLU A 169 -22.08 20.38 -5.66
CA GLU A 169 -20.77 20.92 -6.03
C GLU A 169 -19.68 20.30 -5.17
N HIS A 170 -19.94 20.13 -3.88
CA HIS A 170 -19.03 19.40 -2.98
C HIS A 170 -18.81 17.95 -3.42
N ILE A 171 -19.83 17.26 -3.94
CA ILE A 171 -19.65 15.91 -4.50
C ILE A 171 -18.69 15.95 -5.70
N LYS A 172 -18.88 16.89 -6.64
CA LYS A 172 -18.00 17.03 -7.81
C LYS A 172 -16.56 17.31 -7.41
N PHE A 173 -16.37 18.25 -6.47
CA PHE A 173 -15.05 18.57 -5.93
C PHE A 173 -14.38 17.36 -5.27
N LEU A 174 -15.08 16.68 -4.38
CA LEU A 174 -14.59 15.49 -3.71
C LEU A 174 -14.32 14.33 -4.67
N SER A 175 -15.16 14.16 -5.69
CA SER A 175 -14.91 13.14 -6.73
C SER A 175 -13.61 13.40 -7.49
N SER A 176 -13.29 14.69 -7.74
CA SER A 176 -12.02 15.06 -8.35
C SER A 176 -10.83 14.69 -7.45
N ILE A 177 -10.93 14.96 -6.14
CA ILE A 177 -9.90 14.55 -5.17
C ILE A 177 -9.83 13.02 -5.05
N ALA A 178 -10.98 12.33 -5.01
CA ALA A 178 -11.05 10.88 -4.95
C ALA A 178 -10.33 10.23 -6.14
N ASN A 179 -10.49 10.77 -7.35
CA ASN A 179 -9.77 10.32 -8.54
C ASN A 179 -8.24 10.49 -8.39
N GLN A 180 -7.77 11.60 -7.79
CA GLN A 180 -6.34 11.78 -7.51
C GLN A 180 -5.84 10.79 -6.49
N ILE A 181 -6.58 10.56 -5.41
CA ILE A 181 -6.24 9.56 -4.39
C ILE A 181 -6.24 8.16 -4.99
N ALA A 182 -7.17 7.83 -5.90
CA ALA A 182 -7.21 6.54 -6.58
C ALA A 182 -5.91 6.26 -7.34
N VAL A 183 -5.39 7.23 -8.09
CA VAL A 183 -4.11 7.12 -8.80
C VAL A 183 -2.95 6.89 -7.81
N VAL A 184 -2.95 7.59 -6.67
CA VAL A 184 -1.93 7.40 -5.61
C VAL A 184 -1.97 6.00 -5.04
N LEU A 185 -3.16 5.54 -4.66
CA LEU A 185 -3.35 4.20 -4.09
C LEU A 185 -2.90 3.12 -5.07
N GLU A 186 -3.27 3.25 -6.35
CA GLU A 186 -2.86 2.30 -7.38
C GLU A 186 -1.35 2.32 -7.59
N ASN A 187 -0.74 3.50 -7.72
CA ASN A 187 0.71 3.65 -7.84
C ASN A 187 1.44 3.05 -6.62
N SER A 188 0.96 3.30 -5.41
CA SER A 188 1.52 2.72 -4.19
C SER A 188 1.40 1.19 -4.18
N PHE A 189 0.27 0.65 -4.63
CA PHE A 189 0.06 -0.79 -4.76
C PHE A 189 0.99 -1.40 -5.81
N LEU A 190 1.10 -0.79 -6.99
CA LEU A 190 2.01 -1.22 -8.05
C LEU A 190 3.47 -1.14 -7.61
N TYR A 191 3.86 -0.07 -6.92
CA TYR A 191 5.21 0.06 -6.38
C TYR A 191 5.53 -1.05 -5.36
N LYS A 192 4.62 -1.33 -4.42
CA LYS A 192 4.77 -2.43 -3.46
C LYS A 192 4.88 -3.78 -4.17
N LYS A 193 4.08 -4.00 -5.22
CA LYS A 193 4.12 -5.22 -6.03
C LYS A 193 5.43 -5.36 -6.77
N ILE A 194 5.90 -4.30 -7.44
CA ILE A 194 7.19 -4.27 -8.14
C ILE A 194 8.34 -4.49 -7.15
N LYS A 195 8.29 -3.84 -5.98
CA LYS A 195 9.28 -4.03 -4.94
C LYS A 195 9.29 -5.48 -4.45
N LYS A 196 8.12 -6.06 -4.13
CA LYS A 196 8.00 -7.46 -3.71
C LYS A 196 8.57 -8.42 -4.77
N THR A 197 8.24 -8.23 -6.06
CA THR A 197 8.77 -9.07 -7.16
C THR A 197 10.25 -8.82 -7.44
N SER A 198 10.76 -7.64 -7.15
CA SER A 198 12.20 -7.33 -7.29
C SER A 198 13.05 -7.86 -6.13
N GLU A 199 12.47 -8.06 -4.95
CA GLU A 199 13.18 -8.49 -3.73
C GLU A 199 12.99 -9.97 -3.41
N LEU A 200 11.83 -10.55 -3.74
CA LEU A 200 11.49 -11.92 -3.38
C LEU A 200 11.51 -12.86 -4.60
N ASP A 201 11.75 -14.14 -4.30
CA ASP A 201 11.46 -15.25 -5.22
C ASP A 201 9.95 -15.50 -5.26
N SER A 202 9.38 -15.62 -6.45
CA SER A 202 7.94 -15.73 -6.66
C SER A 202 7.32 -17.05 -6.17
N LEU A 203 8.11 -18.13 -6.10
CA LEU A 203 7.66 -19.44 -5.66
C LEU A 203 7.74 -19.60 -4.14
N LEU A 204 8.84 -19.13 -3.55
CA LEU A 204 9.20 -19.41 -2.16
C LEU A 204 8.89 -18.26 -1.20
N GLU A 205 8.59 -17.07 -1.70
CA GLU A 205 8.34 -15.84 -0.92
C GLU A 205 9.48 -15.44 0.05
N ILE A 206 10.69 -15.97 -0.17
CA ILE A 206 11.94 -15.55 0.46
C ILE A 206 12.69 -14.62 -0.46
N TYR A 207 13.76 -14.00 0.04
CA TYR A 207 14.55 -13.11 -0.80
C TYR A 207 15.12 -13.82 -2.02
N ASN A 208 15.22 -13.11 -3.15
CA ASN A 208 15.94 -13.59 -4.31
C ASN A 208 17.45 -13.31 -4.17
N ARG A 209 18.25 -13.93 -5.04
CA ARG A 209 19.71 -13.80 -5.05
C ARG A 209 20.17 -12.33 -5.08
N LYS A 210 19.55 -11.51 -5.94
CA LYS A 210 19.94 -10.09 -6.12
C LYS A 210 19.74 -9.28 -4.84
N TYR A 211 18.61 -9.45 -4.18
CA TYR A 211 18.31 -8.75 -2.94
C TYR A 211 19.17 -9.23 -1.78
N PHE A 212 19.48 -10.54 -1.73
CA PHE A 212 20.40 -11.10 -0.74
C PHE A 212 21.75 -10.37 -0.75
N PHE A 213 22.41 -10.25 -1.91
CA PHE A 213 23.70 -9.55 -2.01
C PHE A 213 23.59 -8.09 -1.59
N LYS A 214 22.54 -7.40 -2.05
CA LYS A 214 22.29 -6.01 -1.66
C LYS A 214 22.19 -5.88 -0.14
N LYS A 215 21.43 -6.78 0.50
CA LYS A 215 21.18 -6.73 1.94
C LYS A 215 22.42 -7.05 2.78
N VAL A 216 23.19 -8.04 2.37
CA VAL A 216 24.46 -8.40 3.01
C VAL A 216 25.48 -7.26 2.89
N ASP A 217 25.59 -6.64 1.71
CA ASP A 217 26.47 -5.49 1.48
C ASP A 217 26.08 -4.27 2.35
N GLU A 218 24.78 -3.98 2.51
CA GLU A 218 24.27 -2.97 3.43
C GLU A 218 24.68 -3.24 4.88
N ILE A 219 24.55 -4.49 5.35
CA ILE A 219 24.88 -4.90 6.71
C ILE A 219 26.37 -4.72 6.98
N VAL A 220 27.22 -5.20 6.09
CA VAL A 220 28.68 -5.14 6.25
C VAL A 220 29.21 -3.71 6.14
N LYS A 221 28.61 -2.86 5.30
CA LYS A 221 28.97 -1.44 5.23
C LYS A 221 28.61 -0.66 6.49
N ASN A 222 27.48 -1.00 7.13
CA ASN A 222 27.03 -0.34 8.35
C ASN A 222 27.84 -0.75 9.58
N ASP A 223 28.35 -1.98 9.61
CA ASP A 223 29.18 -2.48 10.69
C ASP A 223 30.26 -3.44 10.14
N SER A 224 31.45 -2.90 9.88
CA SER A 224 32.60 -3.66 9.37
C SER A 224 33.18 -4.65 10.37
N THR A 225 32.79 -4.56 11.65
CA THR A 225 33.22 -5.51 12.70
C THR A 225 32.26 -6.68 12.86
N HIS A 226 31.15 -6.66 12.12
CA HIS A 226 30.10 -7.67 12.24
C HIS A 226 30.60 -9.07 11.84
N LYS A 227 30.44 -10.02 12.78
CA LYS A 227 30.78 -11.42 12.54
C LYS A 227 29.52 -12.17 12.16
N PHE A 228 29.55 -12.83 11.01
CA PHE A 228 28.40 -13.55 10.47
C PHE A 228 28.79 -14.89 9.85
N ALA A 229 27.81 -15.74 9.60
CA ALA A 229 28.01 -16.97 8.84
C ALA A 229 27.18 -16.95 7.56
N ILE A 230 27.75 -17.52 6.50
CA ILE A 230 27.04 -17.82 5.24
C ILE A 230 26.90 -19.34 5.14
N VAL A 231 25.69 -19.79 4.83
CA VAL A 231 25.35 -21.20 4.64
C VAL A 231 24.79 -21.41 3.26
N MET A 232 25.48 -22.17 2.42
CA MET A 232 24.96 -22.67 1.17
C MET A 232 24.25 -24.00 1.40
N ILE A 233 23.06 -24.16 0.84
CA ILE A 233 22.16 -25.29 1.04
C ILE A 233 21.67 -25.80 -0.31
N ASP A 234 21.62 -27.09 -0.50
CA ASP A 234 21.05 -27.71 -1.69
C ASP A 234 20.29 -28.99 -1.32
N ILE A 235 19.13 -29.16 -1.96
CA ILE A 235 18.28 -30.34 -1.73
C ILE A 235 18.84 -31.54 -2.47
N ASP A 236 19.17 -32.55 -1.73
CA ASP A 236 19.79 -33.76 -2.28
C ASP A 236 18.86 -34.50 -3.25
N ASN A 237 19.37 -34.85 -4.43
CA ASN A 237 18.64 -35.60 -5.47
C ASN A 237 17.35 -34.91 -5.97
N PHE A 238 17.28 -33.58 -5.93
CA PHE A 238 16.08 -32.84 -6.29
C PHE A 238 15.59 -33.13 -7.73
N LYS A 239 16.53 -33.28 -8.66
CA LYS A 239 16.18 -33.68 -10.04
C LYS A 239 15.43 -35.02 -10.07
N MET A 240 15.86 -36.02 -9.30
CA MET A 240 15.19 -37.33 -9.22
C MET A 240 13.77 -37.20 -8.67
N ILE A 241 13.55 -36.30 -7.70
CA ILE A 241 12.20 -35.97 -7.17
C ILE A 241 11.31 -35.40 -8.28
N ASN A 242 11.82 -34.46 -9.04
CA ASN A 242 11.07 -33.88 -10.18
C ASN A 242 10.76 -34.91 -11.26
N ASP A 243 11.76 -35.78 -11.60
CA ASP A 243 11.60 -36.79 -12.62
C ASP A 243 10.61 -37.90 -12.18
N THR A 244 10.48 -38.15 -10.87
CA THR A 244 9.61 -39.21 -10.31
C THR A 244 8.19 -38.72 -10.04
N PHE A 245 8.04 -37.51 -9.44
CA PHE A 245 6.75 -36.98 -8.92
C PHE A 245 6.24 -35.77 -9.66
N GLY A 246 7.02 -35.23 -10.61
CA GLY A 246 6.71 -34.05 -11.37
C GLY A 246 7.12 -32.74 -10.68
N HIS A 247 7.22 -31.66 -11.48
CA HIS A 247 7.67 -30.35 -10.99
C HIS A 247 6.80 -29.74 -9.89
N GLN A 248 5.49 -29.99 -9.90
CA GLN A 248 4.59 -29.48 -8.84
C GLN A 248 4.95 -30.08 -7.46
N PHE A 249 5.34 -31.35 -7.42
CA PHE A 249 5.82 -31.97 -6.19
C PHE A 249 7.17 -31.40 -5.76
N GLY A 250 8.09 -31.15 -6.70
CA GLY A 250 9.35 -30.48 -6.44
C GLY A 250 9.18 -29.07 -5.87
N ASP A 251 8.21 -28.30 -6.41
CA ASP A 251 7.86 -26.99 -5.89
C ASP A 251 7.37 -27.06 -4.42
N GLU A 252 6.58 -28.07 -4.08
CA GLU A 252 6.12 -28.31 -2.70
C GLU A 252 7.28 -28.69 -1.77
N VAL A 253 8.22 -29.53 -2.24
CA VAL A 253 9.46 -29.85 -1.53
C VAL A 253 10.25 -28.57 -1.22
N LEU A 254 10.45 -27.70 -2.20
CA LEU A 254 11.13 -26.42 -2.04
C LEU A 254 10.41 -25.52 -1.00
N LYS A 255 9.09 -25.40 -1.08
CA LYS A 255 8.28 -24.58 -0.15
C LYS A 255 8.40 -25.08 1.29
N GLN A 256 8.24 -26.39 1.51
CA GLN A 256 8.30 -26.95 2.85
C GLN A 256 9.72 -26.89 3.43
N THR A 257 10.75 -27.19 2.64
CA THR A 257 12.16 -27.04 3.03
C THR A 257 12.46 -25.59 3.44
N THR A 258 12.07 -24.66 2.60
CA THR A 258 12.25 -23.22 2.87
C THR A 258 11.55 -22.79 4.16
N LYS A 259 10.32 -23.25 4.40
CA LYS A 259 9.56 -22.96 5.62
C LYS A 259 10.24 -23.51 6.89
N ILE A 260 10.82 -24.72 6.82
CA ILE A 260 11.59 -25.31 7.92
C ILE A 260 12.81 -24.44 8.24
N ILE A 261 13.55 -24.02 7.21
CA ILE A 261 14.73 -23.16 7.37
C ILE A 261 14.32 -21.81 7.97
N ALA A 262 13.34 -21.12 7.36
CA ALA A 262 12.87 -19.82 7.79
C ALA A 262 12.40 -19.81 9.25
N ASN A 263 11.60 -20.80 9.66
CA ASN A 263 11.11 -20.94 11.04
C ASN A 263 12.23 -21.21 12.05
N THR A 264 13.31 -21.86 11.63
CA THR A 264 14.43 -22.19 12.54
C THR A 264 15.44 -21.04 12.63
N ILE A 265 15.67 -20.32 11.54
CA ILE A 265 16.53 -19.12 11.51
C ILE A 265 15.83 -17.93 12.18
N ASN A 266 14.51 -17.73 11.87
CA ASN A 266 13.69 -16.64 12.41
C ASN A 266 14.39 -15.27 12.26
N SER A 267 14.36 -14.41 13.30
CA SER A 267 14.98 -13.09 13.32
C SER A 267 16.52 -13.10 13.36
N LYS A 268 17.15 -14.25 13.39
CA LYS A 268 18.63 -14.38 13.53
C LYS A 268 19.38 -14.40 12.20
N GLY A 269 18.68 -14.24 11.09
CA GLY A 269 19.30 -14.21 9.77
C GLY A 269 18.30 -13.97 8.66
N ILE A 270 18.78 -14.01 7.43
CA ILE A 270 17.99 -13.93 6.22
C ILE A 270 18.19 -15.18 5.37
N ILE A 271 17.15 -15.55 4.65
CA ILE A 271 17.16 -16.67 3.70
C ILE A 271 16.85 -16.14 2.30
N ALA A 272 17.54 -16.69 1.30
CA ALA A 272 17.29 -16.36 -0.09
C ALA A 272 17.42 -17.60 -0.98
N ARG A 273 16.71 -17.58 -2.12
CA ARG A 273 16.94 -18.53 -3.21
C ARG A 273 18.15 -18.08 -4.01
N TYR A 274 19.17 -18.94 -4.08
CA TYR A 274 20.40 -18.64 -4.82
C TYR A 274 20.28 -19.05 -6.30
N GLY A 275 19.65 -20.20 -6.58
CA GLY A 275 19.33 -20.68 -7.92
C GLY A 275 18.65 -22.03 -7.85
N GLY A 276 17.80 -22.40 -8.80
CA GLY A 276 17.15 -23.71 -8.85
C GLY A 276 16.64 -24.23 -7.49
N GLU A 277 17.29 -25.30 -7.00
CA GLU A 277 17.09 -25.89 -5.66
C GLU A 277 18.07 -25.40 -4.59
N GLU A 278 18.93 -24.44 -4.93
CA GLU A 278 19.93 -23.89 -4.03
C GLU A 278 19.39 -22.75 -3.21
N LEU A 279 19.61 -22.80 -1.91
CA LEU A 279 19.25 -21.76 -0.94
C LEU A 279 20.51 -21.24 -0.26
N VAL A 280 20.49 -19.97 0.12
CA VAL A 280 21.55 -19.34 0.90
C VAL A 280 20.96 -18.72 2.16
N VAL A 281 21.66 -18.88 3.28
CA VAL A 281 21.30 -18.27 4.56
C VAL A 281 22.45 -17.40 5.04
N PHE A 282 22.14 -16.18 5.44
CA PHE A 282 23.04 -15.32 6.18
C PHE A 282 22.60 -15.29 7.63
N ILE A 283 23.50 -15.60 8.56
CA ILE A 283 23.25 -15.63 10.00
C ILE A 283 23.98 -14.45 10.64
N TYR A 284 23.21 -13.55 11.29
CA TYR A 284 23.75 -12.30 11.85
C TYR A 284 24.81 -12.49 12.93
N ASP A 285 24.67 -13.51 13.78
CA ASP A 285 25.58 -13.80 14.87
C ASP A 285 26.41 -15.02 14.51
N GLY A 286 27.53 -14.78 13.82
CA GLY A 286 28.47 -15.81 13.36
C GLY A 286 29.63 -16.05 14.31
N GLU A 287 29.71 -15.38 15.46
CA GLU A 287 30.83 -15.51 16.39
C GLU A 287 30.89 -16.89 17.06
N ASP A 288 29.75 -17.42 17.47
CA ASP A 288 29.66 -18.76 18.05
C ASP A 288 29.46 -19.82 16.96
N HIS A 289 30.57 -20.31 16.41
CA HIS A 289 30.58 -21.36 15.38
C HIS A 289 29.84 -22.63 15.80
N VAL A 290 29.90 -22.98 17.08
CA VAL A 290 29.24 -24.20 17.62
C VAL A 290 27.72 -23.97 17.62
N GLN A 291 27.25 -22.82 17.99
CA GLN A 291 25.83 -22.53 17.98
C GLN A 291 25.26 -22.44 16.54
N VAL A 292 26.02 -21.85 15.62
CA VAL A 292 25.66 -21.82 14.21
C VAL A 292 25.55 -23.25 13.69
N TYR A 293 26.57 -24.08 13.91
CA TYR A 293 26.55 -25.50 13.48
C TYR A 293 25.37 -26.25 14.05
N LYS A 294 25.10 -26.15 15.37
CA LYS A 294 23.95 -26.81 16.01
C LYS A 294 22.61 -26.38 15.38
N ARG A 295 22.46 -25.11 15.08
CA ARG A 295 21.24 -24.56 14.43
C ARG A 295 21.04 -25.15 13.04
N ILE A 296 22.12 -25.26 12.26
CA ILE A 296 22.05 -25.86 10.92
C ILE A 296 21.81 -27.38 11.02
N ASP A 297 22.36 -28.06 12.03
CA ASP A 297 22.06 -29.48 12.23
C ASP A 297 20.58 -29.73 12.61
N ILE A 298 19.98 -28.86 13.39
CA ILE A 298 18.52 -28.89 13.64
C ILE A 298 17.74 -28.76 12.33
N ILE A 299 18.13 -27.85 11.45
CA ILE A 299 17.50 -27.67 10.12
C ILE A 299 17.65 -28.96 9.30
N ARG A 300 18.87 -29.48 9.19
CA ARG A 300 19.17 -30.69 8.44
C ARG A 300 18.30 -31.88 8.90
N ARG A 301 18.21 -32.10 10.21
CA ARG A 301 17.37 -33.16 10.79
C ARG A 301 15.89 -32.95 10.48
N LYS A 302 15.36 -31.74 10.73
CA LYS A 302 13.97 -31.46 10.44
C LYS A 302 13.60 -31.65 8.97
N ILE A 303 14.51 -31.34 8.05
CA ILE A 303 14.30 -31.60 6.62
C ILE A 303 14.24 -33.10 6.36
N SER A 304 15.20 -33.86 6.89
CA SER A 304 15.26 -35.33 6.69
C SER A 304 14.10 -36.09 7.33
N GLU A 305 13.50 -35.56 8.40
CA GLU A 305 12.35 -36.13 9.10
C GLU A 305 11.01 -35.69 8.50
N ASN A 306 11.00 -34.65 7.66
CA ASN A 306 9.79 -34.13 7.05
C ASN A 306 9.31 -35.01 5.90
N ILE A 307 8.04 -35.39 5.94
CA ILE A 307 7.38 -36.12 4.84
C ILE A 307 6.55 -35.10 4.06
N VAL A 308 7.03 -34.75 2.86
CA VAL A 308 6.28 -33.89 1.93
C VAL A 308 5.13 -34.71 1.34
N THR A 309 3.94 -34.18 1.38
CA THR A 309 2.73 -34.79 0.84
C THR A 309 2.05 -33.85 -0.13
N LEU A 310 1.78 -34.33 -1.34
CA LEU A 310 0.97 -33.60 -2.33
C LEU A 310 0.05 -34.62 -3.03
N ASN A 311 -1.26 -34.40 -2.90
CA ASN A 311 -2.26 -35.38 -3.31
C ASN A 311 -1.99 -36.77 -2.64
N GLU A 312 -1.82 -37.85 -3.44
CA GLU A 312 -1.52 -39.19 -2.93
C GLU A 312 -0.01 -39.47 -2.82
N ALA A 313 0.84 -38.60 -3.40
CA ALA A 313 2.30 -38.78 -3.40
C ALA A 313 2.90 -38.33 -2.06
N LYS A 314 3.85 -39.13 -1.57
CA LYS A 314 4.62 -38.85 -0.35
C LYS A 314 6.09 -39.17 -0.57
N ALA A 315 6.97 -38.26 -0.17
CA ALA A 315 8.41 -38.49 -0.18
C ALA A 315 9.11 -37.71 0.93
N SER A 316 10.26 -38.21 1.37
CA SER A 316 11.18 -37.47 2.22
C SER A 316 12.40 -37.06 1.39
N VAL A 317 12.98 -35.90 1.74
CA VAL A 317 14.20 -35.38 1.11
C VAL A 317 15.24 -35.09 2.17
N THR A 318 16.49 -35.03 1.75
CA THR A 318 17.57 -34.53 2.59
C THR A 318 18.20 -33.32 1.94
N ALA A 319 19.01 -32.57 2.67
CA ALA A 319 19.76 -31.46 2.16
C ALA A 319 21.21 -31.51 2.64
N SER A 320 22.11 -30.98 1.82
CA SER A 320 23.51 -30.78 2.11
C SER A 320 23.83 -29.33 2.39
N PHE A 321 24.81 -29.06 3.26
CA PHE A 321 25.11 -27.73 3.78
C PHE A 321 26.61 -27.46 3.77
N GLY A 322 26.99 -26.27 3.30
CA GLY A 322 28.32 -25.73 3.43
C GLY A 322 28.31 -24.42 4.22
N ILE A 323 29.09 -24.29 5.29
CA ILE A 323 29.13 -23.12 6.15
C ILE A 323 30.49 -22.42 6.04
N SER A 324 30.47 -21.09 5.86
CA SER A 324 31.64 -20.23 6.01
C SER A 324 31.39 -19.16 7.06
N PHE A 325 32.47 -18.71 7.71
CA PHE A 325 32.42 -17.71 8.80
C PHE A 325 33.21 -16.47 8.40
N TYR A 326 32.58 -15.33 8.50
CA TYR A 326 33.20 -14.02 8.26
C TYR A 326 33.58 -13.39 9.62
N PRO A 327 34.80 -12.80 9.79
CA PRO A 327 35.88 -12.68 8.80
C PRO A 327 36.89 -13.85 8.84
N VAL A 328 36.61 -14.94 9.54
CA VAL A 328 37.54 -16.03 9.84
C VAL A 328 37.98 -16.81 8.60
N ASP A 329 37.03 -17.14 7.71
CA ASP A 329 37.31 -17.85 6.47
C ASP A 329 37.76 -16.89 5.35
N SER A 330 37.14 -15.71 5.28
CA SER A 330 37.54 -14.61 4.37
C SER A 330 37.00 -13.27 4.87
N ILE A 331 37.70 -12.18 4.52
CA ILE A 331 37.29 -10.80 4.75
C ILE A 331 36.48 -10.19 3.60
N LYS A 332 36.22 -10.99 2.53
CA LYS A 332 35.39 -10.61 1.40
C LYS A 332 34.17 -11.52 1.33
N ILE A 333 33.02 -10.92 1.11
CA ILE A 333 31.71 -11.64 1.07
C ILE A 333 31.70 -12.68 -0.04
N GLU A 334 32.18 -12.32 -1.23
CA GLU A 334 32.20 -13.19 -2.40
C GLU A 334 33.09 -14.43 -2.16
N GLU A 335 34.24 -14.23 -1.50
CA GLU A 335 35.13 -15.34 -1.15
C GLU A 335 34.52 -16.23 -0.05
N ALA A 336 33.88 -15.63 0.98
CA ALA A 336 33.19 -16.37 2.02
C ALA A 336 32.06 -17.23 1.42
N LEU A 337 31.30 -16.68 0.46
CA LEU A 337 30.27 -17.43 -0.26
C LEU A 337 30.87 -18.58 -1.08
N SER A 338 31.97 -18.33 -1.80
CA SER A 338 32.68 -19.37 -2.55
C SER A 338 33.20 -20.51 -1.66
N ILE A 339 33.68 -20.18 -0.46
CA ILE A 339 34.10 -21.18 0.51
C ILE A 339 32.90 -22.02 1.00
N ALA A 340 31.76 -21.39 1.26
CA ALA A 340 30.54 -22.12 1.61
C ALA A 340 30.09 -23.07 0.48
N ASP A 341 30.17 -22.62 -0.76
CA ASP A 341 29.84 -23.41 -1.96
C ASP A 341 30.79 -24.62 -2.12
N ILE A 342 32.09 -24.43 -1.98
CA ILE A 342 33.08 -25.53 -2.00
C ILE A 342 32.76 -26.55 -0.91
N ARG A 343 32.41 -26.13 0.30
CA ARG A 343 32.00 -27.00 1.39
C ARG A 343 30.69 -27.73 1.12
N LEU A 344 29.73 -27.07 0.47
CA LEU A 344 28.50 -27.70 0.01
C LEU A 344 28.81 -28.81 -1.01
N TYR A 345 29.65 -28.50 -1.98
CA TYR A 345 30.11 -29.47 -2.97
C TYR A 345 30.76 -30.69 -2.29
N GLU A 346 31.64 -30.48 -1.29
CA GLU A 346 32.24 -31.55 -0.49
C GLU A 346 31.15 -32.38 0.24
N ALA A 347 30.15 -31.75 0.83
CA ALA A 347 29.03 -32.42 1.50
C ALA A 347 28.28 -33.33 0.54
N LYS A 348 27.97 -32.87 -0.68
CA LYS A 348 27.32 -33.68 -1.71
C LYS A 348 28.13 -34.90 -2.16
N HIS A 349 29.46 -34.76 -2.30
CA HIS A 349 30.33 -35.82 -2.79
C HIS A 349 30.79 -36.83 -1.70
N THR A 350 30.68 -36.44 -0.43
CA THR A 350 31.05 -37.29 0.68
C THR A 350 29.88 -38.03 1.34
N GLY A 351 28.71 -38.08 0.66
CA GLY A 351 27.58 -38.92 1.08
C GLY A 351 26.29 -38.18 1.39
N LYS A 352 26.21 -36.88 1.07
CA LYS A 352 24.98 -36.05 1.22
C LYS A 352 24.44 -35.98 2.66
N ASN A 353 23.32 -35.29 2.90
CA ASN A 353 22.66 -35.14 4.20
C ASN A 353 23.64 -34.79 5.34
N LYS A 354 24.52 -33.84 5.11
CA LYS A 354 25.55 -33.44 6.07
C LYS A 354 25.93 -31.97 5.97
N ILE A 355 26.65 -31.54 6.96
CA ILE A 355 27.16 -30.19 7.08
C ILE A 355 28.69 -30.25 7.01
N ILE A 356 29.26 -29.48 6.11
CA ILE A 356 30.70 -29.24 6.07
C ILE A 356 30.94 -27.78 6.50
N SER A 357 31.77 -27.62 7.50
CA SER A 357 32.24 -26.33 8.01
C SER A 357 33.75 -26.38 8.20
N ARG A 358 34.35 -25.26 8.65
CA ARG A 358 35.74 -25.25 9.06
C ARG A 358 35.98 -26.30 10.12
N LYS A 359 37.00 -27.16 9.94
CA LYS A 359 37.49 -28.01 11.01
C LYS A 359 38.12 -27.13 12.08
N ASN A 360 37.70 -27.27 13.33
CA ASN A 360 38.33 -26.61 14.47
C ASN A 360 39.75 -27.11 14.65
#